data_ff68920ab778df08ec7b816cda5f9930
#
_entry.id   ff68920ab778df08ec7b816cda5f9930
#
_cell.length_a   1.000
_cell.length_b   1.000
_cell.length_c   1.000
_cell.angle_alpha   90.00
_cell.angle_beta   90.00
_cell.angle_gamma   90.00
#
_symmetry.space_group_name_H-M   'P 1'
#
loop_
_entity.id
_entity.type
_entity.pdbx_description
1 polymer ?
#
loop_
_entity_poly.entity_id
_entity_poly.type
_entity_poly.pdbx_seq_one_letter_code
_entity_poly.pdbx_strand_id
1 'polypeptide(L)'
;MAGLTEVPVTIRELSDTETMELALIENLQREDLSPIEEALGYKALIDEHGFSQEEVATSVGKSRPAIANSLRILKLPDSVLEYVKQDKISAGHARALLMLDNEKDMLELAELIYKKDLSVRQAEKLAKKKPEVEEDTQPERKPSFYSMVELALNESLGRKIK
;
A
#
# COMPACT_ATOMS: atom_id res chain seq x y z
N MET A 1 21.38 36.99 -3.82
CA MET A 1 20.31 38.02 -3.68
C MET A 1 20.03 38.52 -5.10
N ALA A 2 18.78 38.46 -5.55
CA ALA A 2 18.41 38.75 -6.96
C ALA A 2 18.25 40.22 -7.29
N GLY A 3 18.70 41.17 -6.49
CA GLY A 3 18.73 42.61 -6.79
C GLY A 3 17.40 43.26 -7.22
N LEU A 4 16.28 42.58 -7.00
CA LEU A 4 14.95 43.08 -7.35
C LEU A 4 14.52 44.12 -6.33
N THR A 5 14.17 45.31 -6.76
CA THR A 5 13.65 46.42 -5.92
C THR A 5 12.12 46.37 -5.82
N GLU A 6 11.44 45.73 -6.76
CA GLU A 6 9.99 45.58 -6.79
C GLU A 6 9.61 44.17 -7.21
N VAL A 7 8.56 43.63 -6.61
CA VAL A 7 7.97 42.32 -6.96
C VAL A 7 6.47 42.48 -7.20
N PRO A 8 5.88 41.83 -8.20
CA PRO A 8 4.43 41.84 -8.39
C PRO A 8 3.76 41.06 -7.25
N VAL A 9 2.79 41.68 -6.59
CA VAL A 9 2.01 41.07 -5.52
C VAL A 9 0.53 41.11 -5.86
N THR A 10 -0.20 40.07 -5.50
CA THR A 10 -1.66 40.04 -5.56
C THR A 10 -2.19 40.09 -4.14
N ILE A 11 -2.88 41.16 -3.77
CA ILE A 11 -3.52 41.31 -2.46
C ILE A 11 -4.91 40.70 -2.58
N ARG A 12 -5.25 39.79 -1.66
CA ARG A 12 -6.59 39.19 -1.52
C ARG A 12 -7.01 39.29 -0.06
N GLU A 13 -8.26 39.65 0.16
CA GLU A 13 -8.88 39.55 1.48
C GLU A 13 -9.39 38.12 1.63
N LEU A 14 -8.79 37.36 2.54
CA LEU A 14 -9.12 35.98 2.84
C LEU A 14 -9.50 35.87 4.31
N SER A 15 -10.43 34.99 4.64
CA SER A 15 -10.66 34.56 6.01
C SER A 15 -9.48 33.73 6.54
N ASP A 16 -9.37 33.56 7.84
CA ASP A 16 -8.35 32.72 8.45
C ASP A 16 -8.40 31.28 7.91
N THR A 17 -9.61 30.74 7.70
CA THR A 17 -9.82 29.41 7.14
C THR A 17 -9.31 29.31 5.69
N GLU A 18 -9.69 30.26 4.82
CA GLU A 18 -9.21 30.29 3.44
C GLU A 18 -7.68 30.47 3.36
N THR A 19 -7.11 31.20 4.30
CA THR A 19 -5.65 31.37 4.39
C THR A 19 -4.97 30.04 4.73
N MET A 20 -5.52 29.28 5.70
CA MET A 20 -5.02 27.95 6.06
C MET A 20 -5.14 26.94 4.92
N GLU A 21 -6.27 26.93 4.24
CA GLU A 21 -6.50 26.09 3.06
C GLU A 21 -5.48 26.38 1.95
N LEU A 22 -5.27 27.65 1.63
CA LEU A 22 -4.32 28.05 0.62
C LEU A 22 -2.87 27.67 0.98
N ALA A 23 -2.49 27.85 2.24
CA ALA A 23 -1.17 27.44 2.73
C ALA A 23 -0.98 25.92 2.69
N LEU A 24 -2.02 25.15 3.03
CA LEU A 24 -1.97 23.68 2.94
C LEU A 24 -1.87 23.21 1.48
N ILE A 25 -2.64 23.82 0.57
CA ILE A 25 -2.57 23.50 -0.86
C ILE A 25 -1.19 23.84 -1.43
N GLU A 26 -0.62 25.03 -1.08
CA GLU A 26 0.72 25.41 -1.50
C GLU A 26 1.78 24.41 -1.02
N ASN A 27 1.70 24.00 0.26
CA ASN A 27 2.60 23.00 0.81
C ASN A 27 2.47 21.64 0.11
N LEU A 28 1.24 21.25 -0.29
CA LEU A 28 0.98 20.01 -1.03
C LEU A 28 1.47 20.03 -2.49
N GLN A 29 1.78 21.19 -3.04
CA GLN A 29 2.35 21.35 -4.37
C GLN A 29 3.89 21.24 -4.38
N ARG A 30 4.53 21.05 -3.21
CA ARG A 30 5.98 20.84 -3.13
C ARG A 30 6.34 19.49 -3.72
N GLU A 31 7.49 19.43 -4.39
CA GLU A 31 7.98 18.22 -5.05
C GLU A 31 8.68 17.21 -4.10
N ASP A 32 8.98 17.64 -2.87
CA ASP A 32 9.77 16.88 -1.90
C ASP A 32 8.95 16.13 -0.84
N LEU A 33 7.61 16.08 -1.00
CA LEU A 33 6.74 15.37 -0.07
C LEU A 33 6.82 13.84 -0.25
N SER A 34 6.91 13.14 0.87
CA SER A 34 6.74 11.69 0.86
C SER A 34 5.31 11.30 0.49
N PRO A 35 5.09 10.09 -0.08
CA PRO A 35 3.74 9.62 -0.43
C PRO A 35 2.75 9.60 0.73
N ILE A 36 3.24 9.47 1.96
CA ILE A 36 2.42 9.46 3.18
C ILE A 36 2.06 10.88 3.61
N GLU A 37 3.01 11.81 3.57
CA GLU A 37 2.74 13.23 3.86
C GLU A 37 1.74 13.81 2.86
N GLU A 38 1.90 13.50 1.59
CA GLU A 38 0.95 13.86 0.54
C GLU A 38 -0.46 13.32 0.84
N ALA A 39 -0.56 12.03 1.20
CA ALA A 39 -1.85 11.40 1.53
C ALA A 39 -2.49 11.99 2.80
N LEU A 40 -1.70 12.33 3.82
CA LEU A 40 -2.17 12.99 5.04
C LEU A 40 -2.67 14.41 4.75
N GLY A 41 -1.98 15.16 3.91
CA GLY A 41 -2.43 16.49 3.51
C GLY A 41 -3.75 16.46 2.72
N TYR A 42 -3.93 15.49 1.81
CA TYR A 42 -5.22 15.30 1.13
C TYR A 42 -6.34 14.90 2.10
N LYS A 43 -6.00 14.07 3.08
CA LYS A 43 -6.95 13.67 4.12
C LYS A 43 -7.38 14.87 4.96
N ALA A 44 -6.45 15.74 5.35
CA ALA A 44 -6.75 16.96 6.11
C ALA A 44 -7.68 17.91 5.33
N LEU A 45 -7.44 18.15 4.03
CA LEU A 45 -8.32 18.96 3.19
C LEU A 45 -9.75 18.40 3.15
N ILE A 46 -9.90 17.07 3.12
CA ILE A 46 -11.22 16.42 3.06
C ILE A 46 -11.90 16.45 4.43
N ASP A 47 -11.22 16.01 5.49
CA ASP A 47 -11.82 15.77 6.80
C ASP A 47 -12.03 17.07 7.61
N GLU A 48 -11.09 18.04 7.49
CA GLU A 48 -11.08 19.26 8.28
C GLU A 48 -11.67 20.46 7.54
N HIS A 49 -11.48 20.51 6.22
CA HIS A 49 -11.92 21.64 5.38
C HIS A 49 -13.11 21.29 4.47
N GLY A 50 -13.58 20.03 4.49
CA GLY A 50 -14.79 19.62 3.78
C GLY A 50 -14.64 19.51 2.26
N PHE A 51 -13.41 19.48 1.72
CA PHE A 51 -13.18 19.32 0.29
C PHE A 51 -13.62 17.93 -0.18
N SER A 52 -14.23 17.86 -1.34
CA SER A 52 -14.37 16.60 -2.07
C SER A 52 -13.05 16.17 -2.71
N GLN A 53 -12.90 14.88 -3.03
CA GLN A 53 -11.71 14.40 -3.74
C GLN A 53 -11.49 15.07 -5.11
N GLU A 54 -12.56 15.54 -5.75
CA GLU A 54 -12.53 16.28 -7.02
C GLU A 54 -11.93 17.67 -6.83
N GLU A 55 -12.39 18.40 -5.79
CA GLU A 55 -11.87 19.72 -5.46
C GLU A 55 -10.42 19.67 -5.05
N VAL A 56 -10.01 18.68 -4.21
CA VAL A 56 -8.60 18.44 -3.89
C VAL A 56 -7.79 18.20 -5.17
N ALA A 57 -8.27 17.33 -6.06
CA ALA A 57 -7.57 17.02 -7.31
C ALA A 57 -7.35 18.27 -8.17
N THR A 58 -8.38 19.10 -8.30
CA THR A 58 -8.31 20.36 -9.05
C THR A 58 -7.33 21.34 -8.41
N SER A 59 -7.36 21.48 -7.07
CA SER A 59 -6.53 22.43 -6.34
C SER A 59 -5.03 22.10 -6.41
N VAL A 60 -4.70 20.79 -6.41
CA VAL A 60 -3.29 20.35 -6.47
C VAL A 60 -2.83 19.96 -7.89
N GLY A 61 -3.68 20.12 -8.92
CA GLY A 61 -3.32 19.82 -10.31
C GLY A 61 -3.15 18.33 -10.61
N LYS A 62 -3.83 17.46 -9.86
CA LYS A 62 -3.79 15.98 -10.03
C LYS A 62 -5.14 15.43 -10.49
N SER A 63 -5.17 14.16 -10.89
CA SER A 63 -6.43 13.49 -11.21
C SER A 63 -7.11 12.96 -9.95
N ARG A 64 -8.45 12.93 -9.91
CA ARG A 64 -9.21 12.32 -8.81
C ARG A 64 -8.77 10.87 -8.50
N PRO A 65 -8.51 9.99 -9.49
CA PRO A 65 -7.98 8.66 -9.20
C PRO A 65 -6.60 8.68 -8.50
N ALA A 66 -5.75 9.70 -8.79
CA ALA A 66 -4.47 9.85 -8.08
C ALA A 66 -4.69 10.16 -6.61
N ILE A 67 -5.59 11.10 -6.28
CA ILE A 67 -5.97 11.43 -4.90
C ILE A 67 -6.53 10.20 -4.18
N ALA A 68 -7.47 9.48 -4.79
CA ALA A 68 -8.05 8.27 -4.22
C ALA A 68 -6.99 7.19 -3.94
N ASN A 69 -6.01 7.03 -4.84
CA ASN A 69 -4.90 6.08 -4.66
C ASN A 69 -3.95 6.50 -3.53
N SER A 70 -3.63 7.79 -3.40
CA SER A 70 -2.82 8.31 -2.29
C SER A 70 -3.53 8.08 -0.95
N LEU A 71 -4.81 8.40 -0.84
CA LEU A 71 -5.60 8.18 0.38
C LEU A 71 -5.68 6.69 0.78
N ARG A 72 -5.70 5.78 -0.19
CA ARG A 72 -5.72 4.34 0.09
C ARG A 72 -4.44 3.86 0.78
N ILE A 73 -3.29 4.49 0.54
CA ILE A 73 -2.02 4.14 1.19
C ILE A 73 -2.15 4.21 2.71
N LEU A 74 -2.91 5.16 3.24
CA LEU A 74 -3.16 5.32 4.69
C LEU A 74 -3.95 4.16 5.32
N LYS A 75 -4.49 3.24 4.52
CA LYS A 75 -5.17 2.03 5.01
C LYS A 75 -4.21 0.86 5.25
N LEU A 76 -2.95 0.99 4.89
CA LEU A 76 -1.95 -0.03 5.16
C LEU A 76 -1.65 -0.09 6.67
N PRO A 77 -1.30 -1.29 7.19
CA PRO A 77 -0.82 -1.43 8.56
C PRO A 77 0.42 -0.58 8.83
N ASP A 78 0.58 -0.10 10.06
CA ASP A 78 1.71 0.77 10.46
C ASP A 78 3.06 0.14 10.14
N SER A 79 3.19 -1.19 10.31
CA SER A 79 4.39 -1.94 9.97
C SER A 79 4.79 -1.84 8.50
N VAL A 80 3.80 -1.76 7.60
CA VAL A 80 4.02 -1.60 6.15
C VAL A 80 4.22 -0.13 5.78
N LEU A 81 3.50 0.79 6.45
CA LEU A 81 3.69 2.23 6.27
C LEU A 81 5.13 2.65 6.58
N GLU A 82 5.77 2.00 7.57
CA GLU A 82 7.17 2.28 7.91
C GLU A 82 8.13 1.98 6.75
N TYR A 83 7.86 0.94 5.94
CA TYR A 83 8.63 0.67 4.72
C TYR A 83 8.48 1.77 3.68
N VAL A 84 7.28 2.36 3.57
CA VAL A 84 7.03 3.49 2.65
C VAL A 84 7.72 4.76 3.16
N LYS A 85 7.64 5.05 4.47
CA LYS A 85 8.30 6.22 5.10
C LYS A 85 9.82 6.21 4.93
N GLN A 86 10.41 5.01 4.97
CA GLN A 86 11.85 4.82 4.83
C GLN A 86 12.30 4.67 3.37
N ASP A 87 11.44 4.97 2.40
CA ASP A 87 11.67 4.80 0.95
C ASP A 87 12.16 3.40 0.55
N LYS A 88 11.91 2.38 1.41
CA LYS A 88 12.22 0.98 1.12
C LYS A 88 11.31 0.39 0.05
N ILE A 89 10.08 0.88 -0.02
CA ILE A 89 9.09 0.53 -1.04
C ILE A 89 8.39 1.78 -1.56
N SER A 90 8.09 1.82 -2.85
CA SER A 90 7.42 2.96 -3.49
C SER A 90 5.90 2.95 -3.26
N ALA A 91 5.25 4.10 -3.52
CA ALA A 91 3.78 4.22 -3.52
C ALA A 91 3.10 3.21 -4.48
N GLY A 92 3.78 2.81 -5.58
CA GLY A 92 3.31 1.77 -6.48
C GLY A 92 3.26 0.40 -5.82
N HIS A 93 4.30 0.05 -5.05
CA HIS A 93 4.34 -1.18 -4.26
C HIS A 93 3.28 -1.17 -3.15
N ALA A 94 3.12 -0.04 -2.44
CA ALA A 94 2.08 0.14 -1.44
C ALA A 94 0.66 -0.16 -1.99
N ARG A 95 0.38 0.27 -3.22
CA ARG A 95 -0.90 -0.04 -3.90
C ARG A 95 -1.05 -1.52 -4.24
N ALA A 96 0.03 -2.21 -4.61
CA ALA A 96 0.00 -3.65 -4.84
C ALA A 96 -0.31 -4.42 -3.55
N LEU A 97 0.26 -3.99 -2.40
CA LEU A 97 -0.01 -4.59 -1.10
C LEU A 97 -1.48 -4.47 -0.67
N LEU A 98 -2.15 -3.36 -1.03
CA LEU A 98 -3.59 -3.16 -0.76
C LEU A 98 -4.53 -4.10 -1.52
N MET A 99 -3.99 -4.98 -2.36
CA MET A 99 -4.74 -6.08 -3.01
C MET A 99 -4.83 -7.32 -2.13
N LEU A 100 -4.08 -7.37 -1.04
CA LEU A 100 -4.12 -8.43 -0.04
C LEU A 100 -5.07 -8.03 1.10
N ASP A 101 -5.76 -9.01 1.66
CA ASP A 101 -6.72 -8.78 2.76
C ASP A 101 -6.09 -8.96 4.14
N ASN A 102 -4.98 -9.70 4.23
CA ASN A 102 -4.33 -10.05 5.49
C ASN A 102 -3.07 -9.20 5.73
N GLU A 103 -3.00 -8.54 6.88
CA GLU A 103 -1.86 -7.70 7.29
C GLU A 103 -0.53 -8.47 7.30
N LYS A 104 -0.55 -9.74 7.71
CA LYS A 104 0.63 -10.59 7.73
C LYS A 104 1.19 -10.80 6.32
N ASP A 105 0.31 -11.07 5.35
CA ASP A 105 0.69 -11.24 3.95
C ASP A 105 1.19 -9.94 3.33
N MET A 106 0.61 -8.80 3.71
CA MET A 106 1.10 -7.47 3.29
C MET A 106 2.52 -7.25 3.77
N LEU A 107 2.82 -7.57 5.03
CA LEU A 107 4.16 -7.40 5.60
C LEU A 107 5.18 -8.35 4.95
N GLU A 108 4.83 -9.62 4.79
CA GLU A 108 5.70 -10.62 4.12
C GLU A 108 6.03 -10.21 2.68
N LEU A 109 5.03 -9.72 1.93
CA LEU A 109 5.25 -9.25 0.57
C LEU A 109 6.05 -7.93 0.55
N ALA A 110 5.84 -7.01 1.50
CA ALA A 110 6.64 -5.79 1.64
C ALA A 110 8.12 -6.11 1.88
N GLU A 111 8.41 -7.06 2.78
CA GLU A 111 9.78 -7.54 3.00
C GLU A 111 10.38 -8.19 1.76
N LEU A 112 9.60 -8.99 1.04
CA LEU A 112 10.05 -9.65 -0.18
C LEU A 112 10.40 -8.63 -1.28
N ILE A 113 9.55 -7.59 -1.44
CA ILE A 113 9.79 -6.48 -2.36
C ILE A 113 11.12 -5.81 -2.04
N TYR A 114 11.34 -5.47 -0.78
CA TYR A 114 12.57 -4.82 -0.33
C TYR A 114 13.81 -5.71 -0.50
N LYS A 115 13.73 -6.98 -0.05
CA LYS A 115 14.89 -7.92 -0.09
C LYS A 115 15.30 -8.32 -1.51
N LYS A 116 14.34 -8.39 -2.44
CA LYS A 116 14.57 -8.86 -3.83
C LYS A 116 14.51 -7.73 -4.87
N ASP A 117 14.34 -6.50 -4.45
CA ASP A 117 14.20 -5.33 -5.33
C ASP A 117 13.18 -5.57 -6.45
N LEU A 118 11.99 -6.04 -6.06
CA LEU A 118 10.94 -6.39 -7.01
C LEU A 118 10.36 -5.13 -7.65
N SER A 119 10.06 -5.19 -8.93
CA SER A 119 9.29 -4.14 -9.59
C SER A 119 7.82 -4.15 -9.18
N VAL A 120 7.13 -3.01 -9.31
CA VAL A 120 5.69 -2.87 -9.02
C VAL A 120 4.86 -3.96 -9.73
N ARG A 121 5.17 -4.25 -11.02
CA ARG A 121 4.47 -5.29 -11.79
C ARG A 121 4.66 -6.69 -11.23
N GLN A 122 5.85 -6.98 -10.68
CA GLN A 122 6.11 -8.27 -10.02
C GLN A 122 5.36 -8.36 -8.70
N ALA A 123 5.35 -7.28 -7.92
CA ALA A 123 4.58 -7.20 -6.68
C ALA A 123 3.07 -7.40 -6.93
N GLU A 124 2.50 -6.73 -7.94
CA GLU A 124 1.10 -6.91 -8.34
C GLU A 124 0.79 -8.36 -8.77
N LYS A 125 1.71 -9.01 -9.50
CA LYS A 125 1.54 -10.41 -9.88
C LYS A 125 1.55 -11.35 -8.68
N LEU A 126 2.42 -11.08 -7.70
CA LEU A 126 2.49 -11.87 -6.47
C LEU A 126 1.27 -11.64 -5.58
N ALA A 127 0.82 -10.40 -5.44
CA ALA A 127 -0.41 -10.07 -4.71
C ALA A 127 -1.64 -10.76 -5.31
N LYS A 128 -1.73 -10.83 -6.65
CA LYS A 128 -2.82 -11.54 -7.35
C LYS A 128 -2.70 -13.07 -7.28
N LYS A 129 -1.47 -13.62 -7.14
CA LYS A 129 -1.22 -15.06 -7.07
C LYS A 129 -1.38 -15.66 -5.68
N LYS A 130 -1.55 -14.85 -4.64
CA LYS A 130 -2.05 -15.32 -3.35
C LYS A 130 -3.59 -15.26 -3.36
N PRO A 131 -4.29 -16.18 -4.06
CA PRO A 131 -5.68 -16.43 -3.81
C PRO A 131 -5.71 -17.43 -2.68
N GLU A 132 -6.55 -17.18 -1.72
CA GLU A 132 -6.96 -18.12 -0.69
C GLU A 132 -5.77 -18.84 -0.04
N VAL A 133 -5.46 -18.42 1.18
CA VAL A 133 -4.82 -19.30 2.13
C VAL A 133 -5.48 -20.66 1.94
N GLU A 134 -4.79 -21.59 1.24
CA GLU A 134 -4.83 -22.92 1.75
C GLU A 134 -4.40 -22.73 3.21
N GLU A 135 -5.37 -22.64 4.13
CA GLU A 135 -5.15 -23.16 5.43
C GLU A 135 -4.43 -24.48 5.17
N ASP A 136 -3.14 -24.49 5.42
CA ASP A 136 -2.39 -25.70 5.62
C ASP A 136 -2.87 -26.33 6.95
N THR A 137 -4.14 -26.54 7.04
CA THR A 137 -4.71 -27.72 7.62
C THR A 137 -4.41 -28.79 6.58
N GLN A 138 -3.12 -29.19 6.50
CA GLN A 138 -2.92 -30.60 6.33
C GLN A 138 -3.69 -31.20 7.50
N PRO A 139 -4.87 -31.80 7.24
CA PRO A 139 -5.32 -32.77 8.19
C PRO A 139 -4.11 -33.71 8.25
N GLU A 140 -3.53 -33.89 9.45
CA GLU A 140 -2.75 -35.10 9.70
C GLU A 140 -3.58 -36.20 9.06
N ARG A 141 -3.16 -36.64 7.88
CA ARG A 141 -3.76 -37.82 7.26
C ARG A 141 -3.43 -38.92 8.24
N LYS A 142 -4.33 -39.14 9.21
CA LYS A 142 -4.36 -40.40 9.94
C LYS A 142 -4.26 -41.43 8.84
N PRO A 143 -3.20 -42.24 8.82
CA PRO A 143 -2.99 -43.16 7.71
C PRO A 143 -4.30 -43.91 7.51
N SER A 144 -4.87 -43.83 6.33
CA SER A 144 -6.14 -44.50 6.04
C SER A 144 -5.92 -45.96 6.34
N PHE A 145 -6.96 -46.67 6.78
CA PHE A 145 -6.87 -48.11 7.04
C PHE A 145 -6.14 -48.84 5.90
N TYR A 146 -6.35 -48.41 4.66
CA TYR A 146 -5.67 -48.92 3.47
C TYR A 146 -4.16 -48.67 3.45
N SER A 147 -3.68 -47.51 3.88
CA SER A 147 -2.24 -47.22 3.95
C SER A 147 -1.55 -48.04 5.05
N MET A 148 -2.23 -48.31 6.17
CA MET A 148 -1.71 -49.17 7.22
C MET A 148 -1.66 -50.64 6.78
N VAL A 149 -2.68 -51.12 6.04
CA VAL A 149 -2.73 -52.47 5.50
C VAL A 149 -1.66 -52.63 4.39
N GLU A 150 -1.47 -51.66 3.52
CA GLU A 150 -0.43 -51.64 2.48
C GLU A 150 0.97 -51.72 3.07
N LEU A 151 1.23 -50.95 4.17
CA LEU A 151 2.51 -50.96 4.88
C LEU A 151 2.76 -52.35 5.53
N ALA A 152 1.76 -52.92 6.19
CA ALA A 152 1.84 -54.24 6.83
C ALA A 152 2.04 -55.35 5.79
N LEU A 153 1.37 -55.31 4.63
CA LEU A 153 1.53 -56.23 3.55
C LEU A 153 2.89 -56.12 2.87
N ASN A 154 3.43 -54.90 2.68
CA ASN A 154 4.76 -54.68 2.12
C ASN A 154 5.85 -55.23 3.06
N GLU A 155 5.67 -55.08 4.38
CA GLU A 155 6.61 -55.63 5.39
C GLU A 155 6.56 -57.17 5.44
N SER A 156 5.37 -57.75 5.34
CA SER A 156 5.21 -59.20 5.46
C SER A 156 5.55 -59.96 4.18
N LEU A 157 5.39 -59.39 3.03
CA LEU A 157 5.61 -60.04 1.72
C LEU A 157 6.90 -59.62 1.00
N GLY A 158 7.64 -58.64 1.52
CA GLY A 158 8.90 -58.19 0.96
C GLY A 158 8.76 -57.66 -0.52
N ARG A 159 7.54 -57.34 -0.96
CA ARG A 159 7.22 -56.84 -2.29
C ARG A 159 6.38 -55.58 -2.23
N LYS A 160 6.72 -54.58 -3.08
CA LYS A 160 5.82 -53.48 -3.37
C LYS A 160 4.60 -53.98 -4.17
N ILE A 161 3.45 -53.91 -3.56
CA ILE A 161 2.16 -54.12 -4.24
C ILE A 161 1.69 -52.74 -4.70
N LYS A 162 1.37 -52.63 -5.98
CA LYS A 162 0.79 -51.43 -6.57
C LYS A 162 -0.71 -51.45 -6.45
#